data_f5ec12bfda03b5eeb4980d756a74ba3c
#
_entry.id   f5ec12bfda03b5eeb4980d756a74ba3c
#
_cell.length_a   1.000
_cell.length_b   1.000
_cell.length_c   1.000
_cell.angle_alpha   90.00
_cell.angle_beta   90.00
_cell.angle_gamma   90.00
#
_symmetry.space_group_name_H-M   'P 1'
#
loop_
_entity.id
_entity.type
_entity.pdbx_description
1 polymer ?
#
loop_
_entity_poly.entity_id
_entity_poly.type
_entity_poly.pdbx_seq_one_letter_code
_entity_poly.pdbx_strand_id
1 'polypeptide(L)'
;MALHDELSQHRRFSEPYTLQLSGVNDGRSSMRGSDCSSSLSPTQGLTLPLIYPGDPMSDIALSFRDGARDLLKSGVSLRSVMGSGPTDVELLFRTRRPDDEYNVPGWACELSWGFQDIDWHVKLAEVFMRVRIMRWLILPNEKTFAGIPGILKPTSAQMRFPHSVAIDFLPIPTLRDILVRKPQDWHIPLSECKYSCNWDDNIGPAVITNPVTGRRQLSEQFEKHICDYQNWTVGKSILETWPDLSGEIQLSKAV
;
A
#
# COMPACT_ATOMS: atom_id res chain seq x y z
N MET A 1 -21.07 -10.32 11.29
CA MET A 1 -20.77 -11.63 11.92
C MET A 1 -20.17 -12.64 10.94
N ALA A 2 -20.50 -12.63 9.66
CA ALA A 2 -19.96 -13.59 8.67
C ALA A 2 -18.48 -13.39 8.29
N LEU A 3 -17.96 -12.15 8.27
CA LEU A 3 -16.58 -11.84 7.88
C LEU A 3 -15.52 -12.33 8.89
N HIS A 4 -15.91 -12.44 10.16
CA HIS A 4 -14.99 -12.92 11.21
C HIS A 4 -14.77 -14.43 11.12
N ASP A 5 -15.72 -15.17 10.58
CA ASP A 5 -15.62 -16.62 10.40
C ASP A 5 -14.80 -17.01 9.16
N GLU A 6 -14.85 -16.22 8.07
CA GLU A 6 -14.04 -16.48 6.88
C GLU A 6 -12.56 -16.19 7.10
N LEU A 7 -12.20 -15.12 7.81
CA LEU A 7 -10.82 -14.85 8.23
C LEU A 7 -10.27 -15.92 9.18
N SER A 8 -11.15 -16.58 9.94
CA SER A 8 -10.77 -17.69 10.83
C SER A 8 -10.49 -19.00 10.07
N GLN A 9 -11.06 -19.19 8.88
CA GLN A 9 -10.79 -20.39 8.07
C GLN A 9 -9.43 -20.35 7.36
N HIS A 10 -8.88 -19.16 7.07
CA HIS A 10 -7.52 -19.03 6.54
C HIS A 10 -6.41 -19.28 7.57
N ARG A 11 -6.73 -19.38 8.87
CA ARG A 11 -5.76 -19.74 9.93
C ARG A 11 -5.28 -21.19 9.93
N ARG A 12 -5.79 -22.07 9.05
CA ARG A 12 -5.44 -23.51 9.05
C ARG A 12 -4.24 -23.91 8.20
N PHE A 13 -3.52 -22.95 7.58
CA PHE A 13 -2.33 -23.25 6.77
C PHE A 13 -1.12 -22.42 7.23
N SER A 14 -0.64 -22.65 8.45
CA SER A 14 0.68 -22.15 8.86
C SER A 14 1.23 -23.03 9.96
N GLU A 15 2.00 -24.06 9.57
CA GLU A 15 2.98 -24.64 10.47
C GLU A 15 4.22 -23.74 10.53
N PRO A 16 4.86 -23.58 11.71
CA PRO A 16 5.97 -22.66 11.87
C PRO A 16 7.26 -23.25 11.33
N TYR A 17 7.83 -22.66 10.29
CA TYR A 17 9.20 -22.91 9.88
C TYR A 17 10.17 -22.19 10.82
N THR A 18 10.90 -23.00 11.60
CA THR A 18 12.00 -22.53 12.46
C THR A 18 13.23 -22.26 11.58
N LEU A 19 13.62 -21.01 11.42
CA LEU A 19 14.91 -20.63 10.82
C LEU A 19 15.95 -20.44 11.92
N GLN A 20 16.96 -21.32 11.92
CA GLN A 20 18.17 -21.18 12.73
C GLN A 20 19.05 -20.03 12.19
N LEU A 21 19.30 -19.07 13.03
CA LEU A 21 20.30 -18.03 12.80
C LEU A 21 21.68 -18.53 13.25
N SER A 22 22.62 -18.63 12.32
CA SER A 22 24.03 -18.82 12.65
C SER A 22 24.87 -17.70 12.01
N GLY A 23 25.68 -17.05 12.86
CA GLY A 23 26.93 -16.40 12.46
C GLY A 23 26.93 -14.88 12.42
N VAL A 24 27.24 -14.29 13.56
CA VAL A 24 27.76 -12.91 13.74
C VAL A 24 29.18 -12.82 13.18
N ASN A 25 29.50 -11.78 12.44
CA ASN A 25 30.87 -11.30 12.34
C ASN A 25 30.91 -9.77 12.36
N ASP A 26 31.57 -9.24 13.40
CA ASP A 26 31.90 -7.85 13.62
C ASP A 26 32.92 -7.35 12.58
N GLY A 27 32.66 -6.19 12.02
CA GLY A 27 33.60 -5.46 11.19
C GLY A 27 33.37 -3.95 11.34
N ARG A 28 34.03 -3.32 12.35
CA ARG A 28 34.14 -1.87 12.44
C ARG A 28 34.91 -1.32 11.24
N SER A 29 34.35 -0.32 10.58
CA SER A 29 35.13 0.65 9.82
C SER A 29 34.45 2.01 9.84
N SER A 30 35.15 2.97 10.40
CA SER A 30 34.90 4.40 10.41
C SER A 30 35.12 4.96 9.00
N MET A 31 34.19 5.76 8.48
CA MET A 31 34.51 6.76 7.47
C MET A 31 33.57 7.95 7.48
N ARG A 32 34.17 9.09 7.28
CA ARG A 32 33.74 10.48 7.33
C ARG A 32 32.70 10.83 6.26
N GLY A 33 31.96 11.91 6.56
CA GLY A 33 30.95 12.47 5.68
C GLY A 33 31.49 13.07 4.38
N SER A 34 30.61 13.17 3.42
CA SER A 34 30.56 14.26 2.43
C SER A 34 29.27 14.18 1.62
N ASP A 35 28.66 15.32 1.47
CA ASP A 35 27.85 15.87 0.38
C ASP A 35 26.67 15.09 -0.22
N CYS A 36 25.50 15.66 0.06
CA CYS A 36 24.25 15.47 -0.64
C CYS A 36 24.31 15.99 -2.07
N SER A 37 24.47 15.08 -3.02
CA SER A 37 23.90 15.22 -4.36
C SER A 37 23.11 13.94 -4.63
N SER A 38 21.77 14.05 -4.62
CA SER A 38 20.85 12.93 -4.80
C SER A 38 20.77 12.52 -6.26
N SER A 39 21.79 11.83 -6.75
CA SER A 39 21.67 10.95 -7.89
C SER A 39 21.08 9.64 -7.41
N LEU A 40 19.85 9.36 -7.82
CA LEU A 40 19.17 8.08 -7.55
C LEU A 40 20.07 6.95 -8.06
N SER A 41 20.62 6.15 -7.15
CA SER A 41 21.44 5.02 -7.56
C SER A 41 20.60 3.95 -8.27
N PRO A 42 21.12 3.27 -9.28
CA PRO A 42 20.39 2.29 -10.11
C PRO A 42 19.78 1.11 -9.35
N THR A 43 20.11 0.94 -8.08
CA THR A 43 19.65 -0.18 -7.23
C THR A 43 18.39 0.10 -6.43
N GLN A 44 17.84 1.32 -6.41
CA GLN A 44 16.70 1.66 -5.55
C GLN A 44 15.43 0.86 -5.85
N GLY A 45 15.18 0.47 -7.10
CA GLY A 45 14.00 -0.34 -7.45
C GLY A 45 14.10 -1.82 -7.10
N LEU A 46 15.28 -2.31 -6.73
CA LEU A 46 15.54 -3.72 -6.43
C LEU A 46 15.48 -4.04 -4.93
N THR A 47 15.68 -3.04 -4.07
CA THR A 47 15.66 -3.20 -2.62
C THR A 47 14.25 -2.93 -2.09
N LEU A 48 13.69 -3.90 -1.39
CA LEU A 48 12.38 -3.78 -0.74
C LEU A 48 12.51 -3.19 0.66
N PRO A 49 11.48 -2.50 1.17
CA PRO A 49 11.42 -2.05 2.54
C PRO A 49 11.43 -3.23 3.53
N LEU A 50 11.83 -2.97 4.76
CA LEU A 50 11.90 -3.96 5.82
C LEU A 50 10.51 -4.13 6.47
N ILE A 51 9.66 -4.94 5.83
CA ILE A 51 8.34 -5.26 6.38
C ILE A 51 8.50 -6.38 7.41
N TYR A 52 8.07 -6.15 8.66
CA TYR A 52 8.04 -7.22 9.66
C TYR A 52 6.71 -8.00 9.61
N PRO A 53 6.75 -9.32 9.80
CA PRO A 53 5.55 -10.13 10.02
C PRO A 53 5.03 -9.94 11.45
N GLY A 54 3.78 -10.33 11.69
CA GLY A 54 3.20 -10.38 13.04
C GLY A 54 2.15 -9.31 13.32
N ASP A 55 1.88 -8.42 12.34
CA ASP A 55 0.63 -7.68 12.32
C ASP A 55 -0.29 -8.22 11.21
N PRO A 56 -1.62 -8.18 11.42
CA PRO A 56 -2.57 -8.81 10.49
C PRO A 56 -2.44 -8.32 9.04
N MET A 57 -2.15 -7.03 8.85
CA MET A 57 -2.05 -6.44 7.51
C MET A 57 -0.78 -6.92 6.81
N SER A 58 0.36 -6.94 7.50
CA SER A 58 1.60 -7.46 6.95
C SER A 58 1.50 -8.94 6.63
N ASP A 59 0.88 -9.74 7.50
CA ASP A 59 0.73 -11.18 7.29
C ASP A 59 -0.13 -11.47 6.05
N ILE A 60 -1.25 -10.77 5.87
CA ILE A 60 -2.11 -10.87 4.68
C ILE A 60 -1.34 -10.46 3.42
N ALA A 61 -0.66 -9.32 3.45
CA ALA A 61 0.05 -8.80 2.29
C ALA A 61 1.26 -9.67 1.90
N LEU A 62 2.04 -10.13 2.88
CA LEU A 62 3.19 -11.01 2.63
C LEU A 62 2.75 -12.38 2.12
N SER A 63 1.68 -12.95 2.68
CA SER A 63 1.10 -14.22 2.20
C SER A 63 0.64 -14.10 0.74
N PHE A 64 -0.09 -13.05 0.41
CA PHE A 64 -0.51 -12.81 -0.98
C PHE A 64 0.69 -12.61 -1.91
N ARG A 65 1.68 -11.80 -1.52
CA ARG A 65 2.91 -11.59 -2.27
C ARG A 65 3.62 -12.90 -2.61
N ASP A 66 3.78 -13.76 -1.61
CA ASP A 66 4.54 -14.99 -1.75
C ASP A 66 3.78 -16.01 -2.61
N GLY A 67 2.47 -16.16 -2.41
CA GLY A 67 1.61 -16.94 -3.30
C GLY A 67 1.63 -16.46 -4.76
N ALA A 68 1.59 -15.14 -4.97
CA ALA A 68 1.70 -14.55 -6.31
C ALA A 68 3.07 -14.84 -6.97
N ARG A 69 4.16 -14.79 -6.20
CA ARG A 69 5.49 -15.15 -6.68
C ARG A 69 5.59 -16.63 -7.07
N ASP A 70 4.97 -17.50 -6.31
CA ASP A 70 4.97 -18.94 -6.60
C ASP A 70 4.13 -19.26 -7.85
N LEU A 71 3.01 -18.57 -8.07
CA LEU A 71 2.26 -18.65 -9.32
C LEU A 71 3.12 -18.20 -10.53
N LEU A 72 3.88 -17.11 -10.41
CA LEU A 72 4.79 -16.68 -11.48
C LEU A 72 5.89 -17.71 -11.75
N LYS A 73 6.47 -18.30 -10.72
CA LYS A 73 7.48 -19.37 -10.84
C LYS A 73 6.90 -20.62 -11.53
N SER A 74 5.63 -20.95 -11.28
CA SER A 74 4.92 -22.06 -11.91
C SER A 74 4.48 -21.79 -13.37
N GLY A 75 4.79 -20.59 -13.91
CA GLY A 75 4.52 -20.26 -15.31
C GLY A 75 3.17 -19.56 -15.55
N VAL A 76 2.45 -19.18 -14.51
CA VAL A 76 1.24 -18.36 -14.64
C VAL A 76 1.63 -16.99 -15.22
N SER A 77 0.82 -16.48 -16.16
CA SER A 77 1.15 -15.24 -16.85
C SER A 77 1.24 -14.03 -15.90
N LEU A 78 2.18 -13.13 -16.19
CA LEU A 78 2.32 -11.89 -15.45
C LEU A 78 1.00 -11.08 -15.41
N ARG A 79 0.24 -11.11 -16.51
CA ARG A 79 -1.03 -10.42 -16.61
C ARG A 79 -2.09 -11.01 -15.68
N SER A 80 -2.17 -12.33 -15.58
CA SER A 80 -3.13 -13.01 -14.69
C SER A 80 -2.82 -12.76 -13.22
N VAL A 81 -1.54 -12.61 -12.84
CA VAL A 81 -1.15 -12.32 -11.46
C VAL A 81 -1.24 -10.83 -11.14
N MET A 82 -0.69 -9.97 -11.99
CA MET A 82 -0.60 -8.52 -11.73
C MET A 82 -1.84 -7.72 -12.12
N GLY A 83 -2.72 -8.31 -12.93
CA GLY A 83 -3.81 -7.59 -13.60
C GLY A 83 -3.33 -6.73 -14.77
N SER A 84 -4.26 -6.13 -15.49
CA SER A 84 -4.00 -5.22 -16.61
C SER A 84 -3.52 -3.84 -16.14
N GLY A 85 -3.09 -2.99 -17.10
CA GLY A 85 -2.51 -1.67 -16.82
C GLY A 85 -3.36 -0.73 -15.96
N PRO A 86 -4.60 -0.36 -16.35
CA PRO A 86 -5.50 0.43 -15.52
C PRO A 86 -5.91 -0.32 -14.24
N THR A 87 -6.18 0.43 -13.17
CA THR A 87 -6.58 -0.18 -11.90
C THR A 87 -8.04 -0.65 -11.97
N ASP A 88 -8.21 -1.97 -12.07
CA ASP A 88 -9.52 -2.62 -12.02
C ASP A 88 -10.09 -2.51 -10.60
N VAL A 89 -11.34 -2.05 -10.48
CA VAL A 89 -12.05 -1.87 -9.20
C VAL A 89 -13.38 -2.62 -9.19
N GLU A 90 -13.60 -3.53 -10.14
CA GLU A 90 -14.86 -4.26 -10.29
C GLU A 90 -15.30 -4.95 -9.00
N LEU A 91 -14.34 -5.51 -8.24
CA LEU A 91 -14.65 -6.22 -7.00
C LEU A 91 -14.94 -5.30 -5.80
N LEU A 92 -14.91 -3.98 -5.94
CA LEU A 92 -15.53 -3.05 -4.97
C LEU A 92 -17.04 -2.95 -5.12
N PHE A 93 -17.59 -3.33 -6.26
CA PHE A 93 -19.02 -3.20 -6.60
C PHE A 93 -19.79 -4.51 -6.54
N ARG A 94 -19.10 -5.62 -6.42
CA ARG A 94 -19.69 -6.94 -6.32
C ARG A 94 -18.73 -7.93 -5.65
N THR A 95 -19.29 -8.99 -5.12
CA THR A 95 -18.52 -10.13 -4.61
C THR A 95 -17.81 -10.86 -5.76
N ARG A 96 -16.66 -11.46 -5.44
CA ARG A 96 -15.90 -12.30 -6.36
C ARG A 96 -16.70 -13.57 -6.73
N ARG A 97 -16.65 -13.93 -7.99
CA ARG A 97 -17.22 -15.18 -8.52
C ARG A 97 -16.11 -16.23 -8.67
N PRO A 98 -16.46 -17.53 -8.77
CA PRO A 98 -15.46 -18.59 -8.94
C PRO A 98 -14.59 -18.46 -10.21
N ASP A 99 -15.10 -17.82 -11.24
CA ASP A 99 -14.42 -17.59 -12.53
C ASP A 99 -13.64 -16.27 -12.59
N ASP A 100 -13.70 -15.43 -11.56
CA ASP A 100 -12.88 -14.22 -11.49
C ASP A 100 -11.43 -14.57 -11.20
N GLU A 101 -10.50 -14.02 -11.98
CA GLU A 101 -9.08 -14.10 -11.69
C GLU A 101 -8.76 -13.42 -10.35
N TYR A 102 -8.10 -14.14 -9.44
CA TYR A 102 -7.63 -13.57 -8.18
C TYR A 102 -6.23 -12.97 -8.36
N ASN A 103 -6.21 -11.76 -8.80
CA ASN A 103 -5.00 -10.97 -9.11
C ASN A 103 -4.80 -9.81 -8.12
N VAL A 104 -3.73 -9.03 -8.31
CA VAL A 104 -3.41 -7.88 -7.43
C VAL A 104 -4.56 -6.89 -7.28
N PRO A 105 -5.26 -6.43 -8.34
CA PRO A 105 -6.46 -5.59 -8.19
C PRO A 105 -7.58 -6.25 -7.40
N GLY A 106 -7.86 -7.52 -7.64
CA GLY A 106 -8.87 -8.28 -6.90
C GLY A 106 -8.57 -8.34 -5.41
N TRP A 107 -7.33 -8.70 -5.05
CA TRP A 107 -6.84 -8.68 -3.67
C TRP A 107 -7.00 -7.31 -3.01
N ALA A 108 -6.61 -6.24 -3.71
CA ALA A 108 -6.68 -4.88 -3.17
C ALA A 108 -8.13 -4.44 -2.93
N CYS A 109 -9.07 -4.82 -3.81
CA CYS A 109 -10.49 -4.56 -3.62
C CYS A 109 -11.05 -5.32 -2.41
N GLU A 110 -10.78 -6.62 -2.28
CA GLU A 110 -11.27 -7.44 -1.16
C GLU A 110 -10.74 -6.92 0.18
N LEU A 111 -9.48 -6.54 0.24
CA LEU A 111 -8.90 -5.94 1.44
C LEU A 111 -9.61 -4.63 1.85
N SER A 112 -10.07 -3.86 0.86
CA SER A 112 -10.77 -2.58 1.10
C SER A 112 -12.20 -2.75 1.62
N TRP A 113 -12.79 -3.94 1.50
CA TRP A 113 -14.12 -4.22 2.04
C TRP A 113 -14.17 -4.16 3.57
N GLY A 114 -13.07 -4.44 4.24
CA GLY A 114 -12.96 -4.38 5.70
C GLY A 114 -13.08 -2.96 6.28
N PHE A 115 -12.93 -1.93 5.47
CA PHE A 115 -12.96 -0.53 5.88
C PHE A 115 -14.33 0.10 5.55
N GLN A 116 -15.27 0.06 6.49
CA GLN A 116 -16.67 0.46 6.26
C GLN A 116 -16.87 1.98 6.29
N ASP A 117 -16.13 2.71 7.15
CA ASP A 117 -16.37 4.11 7.48
C ASP A 117 -15.45 5.09 6.73
N ILE A 118 -14.83 4.64 5.63
CA ILE A 118 -13.95 5.46 4.80
C ILE A 118 -14.75 6.08 3.65
N ASP A 119 -14.46 7.34 3.34
CA ASP A 119 -14.95 8.03 2.16
C ASP A 119 -14.74 7.18 0.89
N TRP A 120 -15.71 7.20 -0.02
CA TRP A 120 -15.71 6.35 -1.20
C TRP A 120 -14.51 6.61 -2.13
N HIS A 121 -14.17 7.89 -2.36
CA HIS A 121 -13.04 8.24 -3.21
C HIS A 121 -11.71 7.87 -2.54
N VAL A 122 -11.62 7.98 -1.23
CA VAL A 122 -10.46 7.49 -0.46
C VAL A 122 -10.34 5.97 -0.59
N LYS A 123 -11.45 5.23 -0.52
CA LYS A 123 -11.44 3.77 -0.73
C LYS A 123 -10.94 3.38 -2.13
N LEU A 124 -11.36 4.09 -3.17
CA LEU A 124 -10.85 3.92 -4.54
C LEU A 124 -9.35 4.20 -4.63
N ALA A 125 -8.90 5.29 -3.99
CA ALA A 125 -7.49 5.67 -3.95
C ALA A 125 -6.64 4.63 -3.20
N GLU A 126 -7.14 4.06 -2.11
CA GLU A 126 -6.46 3.00 -1.37
C GLU A 126 -6.27 1.73 -2.21
N VAL A 127 -7.28 1.33 -3.00
CA VAL A 127 -7.12 0.21 -3.94
C VAL A 127 -5.99 0.49 -4.91
N PHE A 128 -5.95 1.68 -5.51
CA PHE A 128 -4.88 2.09 -6.40
C PHE A 128 -3.50 1.98 -5.72
N MET A 129 -3.35 2.55 -4.53
CA MET A 129 -2.09 2.57 -3.79
C MET A 129 -1.61 1.15 -3.47
N ARG A 130 -2.50 0.29 -2.96
CA ARG A 130 -2.21 -1.13 -2.69
C ARG A 130 -1.79 -1.88 -3.95
N VAL A 131 -2.47 -1.63 -5.08
CA VAL A 131 -2.10 -2.24 -6.37
C VAL A 131 -0.68 -1.85 -6.79
N ARG A 132 -0.31 -0.56 -6.69
CA ARG A 132 1.02 -0.09 -7.09
C ARG A 132 2.12 -0.66 -6.21
N ILE A 133 1.95 -0.62 -4.90
CA ILE A 133 2.91 -1.18 -3.94
C ILE A 133 3.01 -2.69 -4.08
N MET A 134 1.88 -3.42 -4.14
CA MET A 134 1.91 -4.88 -4.21
C MET A 134 2.56 -5.38 -5.50
N ARG A 135 2.33 -4.75 -6.64
CA ARG A 135 3.01 -5.09 -7.89
C ARG A 135 4.54 -5.00 -7.74
N TRP A 136 5.04 -3.98 -7.06
CA TRP A 136 6.45 -3.84 -6.77
C TRP A 136 6.95 -4.86 -5.75
N LEU A 137 6.20 -5.10 -4.68
CA LEU A 137 6.55 -6.12 -3.68
C LEU A 137 6.65 -7.52 -4.31
N ILE A 138 5.79 -7.88 -5.26
CA ILE A 138 5.82 -9.18 -5.95
C ILE A 138 7.02 -9.25 -6.90
N LEU A 139 7.24 -8.24 -7.72
CA LEU A 139 8.28 -8.20 -8.76
C LEU A 139 9.10 -6.91 -8.63
N PRO A 140 10.10 -6.88 -7.72
CA PRO A 140 10.92 -5.69 -7.51
C PRO A 140 11.88 -5.48 -8.70
N ASN A 141 11.56 -4.49 -9.52
CA ASN A 141 12.39 -4.03 -10.63
C ASN A 141 12.12 -2.55 -10.94
N GLU A 142 12.94 -1.97 -11.82
CA GLU A 142 12.81 -0.55 -12.19
C GLU A 142 11.43 -0.19 -12.74
N LYS A 143 10.81 -1.06 -13.54
CA LYS A 143 9.50 -0.79 -14.15
C LYS A 143 8.40 -0.73 -13.11
N THR A 144 8.33 -1.69 -12.19
CA THR A 144 7.32 -1.69 -11.13
C THR A 144 7.55 -0.57 -10.12
N PHE A 145 8.80 -0.26 -9.81
CA PHE A 145 9.18 0.88 -8.96
C PHE A 145 8.85 2.23 -9.61
N ALA A 146 9.11 2.39 -10.89
CA ALA A 146 8.72 3.58 -11.65
C ALA A 146 7.19 3.77 -11.67
N GLY A 147 6.43 2.67 -11.61
CA GLY A 147 4.97 2.68 -11.52
C GLY A 147 4.41 3.11 -10.15
N ILE A 148 5.25 3.27 -9.13
CA ILE A 148 4.84 3.79 -7.82
C ILE A 148 4.80 5.32 -7.90
N PRO A 149 3.66 5.96 -7.59
CA PRO A 149 3.57 7.42 -7.50
C PRO A 149 4.58 8.02 -6.53
N GLY A 150 5.03 9.23 -6.78
CA GLY A 150 6.03 9.92 -5.95
C GLY A 150 5.66 9.95 -4.46
N ILE A 151 4.38 10.21 -4.16
CA ILE A 151 3.85 10.26 -2.80
C ILE A 151 3.91 8.91 -2.06
N LEU A 152 3.98 7.79 -2.79
CA LEU A 152 4.04 6.42 -2.24
C LEU A 152 5.43 5.81 -2.28
N LYS A 153 6.41 6.46 -2.91
CA LYS A 153 7.78 5.94 -2.90
C LYS A 153 8.27 5.80 -1.47
N PRO A 154 8.94 4.68 -1.14
CA PRO A 154 9.47 4.48 0.20
C PRO A 154 10.37 5.63 0.64
N THR A 155 10.18 6.09 1.86
CA THR A 155 11.06 7.08 2.49
C THR A 155 12.36 6.43 2.96
N SER A 156 13.34 7.26 3.29
CA SER A 156 14.60 6.76 3.88
C SER A 156 14.38 6.03 5.20
N ALA A 157 13.34 6.40 5.97
CA ALA A 157 13.01 5.70 7.21
C ALA A 157 12.45 4.29 6.93
N GLN A 158 11.51 4.17 5.99
CA GLN A 158 10.95 2.87 5.60
C GLN A 158 12.00 1.89 5.07
N MET A 159 13.05 2.40 4.43
CA MET A 159 14.16 1.57 3.93
C MET A 159 15.15 1.14 5.04
N ARG A 160 15.11 1.76 6.22
CA ARG A 160 16.04 1.50 7.32
C ARG A 160 15.44 0.79 8.51
N PHE A 161 14.15 0.99 8.76
CA PHE A 161 13.49 0.47 9.95
C PHE A 161 12.39 -0.53 9.57
N PRO A 162 12.32 -1.67 10.26
CA PRO A 162 11.22 -2.62 10.11
C PRO A 162 9.89 -1.96 10.49
N HIS A 163 8.85 -2.18 9.67
CA HIS A 163 7.54 -1.59 9.88
C HIS A 163 6.41 -2.43 9.26
N SER A 164 5.17 -2.13 9.65
CA SER A 164 3.98 -2.72 9.03
C SER A 164 3.82 -2.25 7.59
N VAL A 165 3.45 -3.16 6.69
CA VAL A 165 3.12 -2.81 5.30
C VAL A 165 1.96 -1.82 5.18
N ALA A 166 1.09 -1.76 6.18
CA ALA A 166 -0.01 -0.79 6.20
C ALA A 166 0.49 0.66 6.13
N ILE A 167 1.67 0.93 6.69
CA ILE A 167 2.31 2.25 6.63
C ILE A 167 2.69 2.60 5.19
N ASP A 168 3.10 1.62 4.37
CA ASP A 168 3.47 1.85 2.96
C ASP A 168 2.29 2.32 2.10
N PHE A 169 1.07 2.02 2.51
CA PHE A 169 -0.15 2.41 1.79
C PHE A 169 -0.63 3.83 2.10
N LEU A 170 -0.03 4.53 3.06
CA LEU A 170 -0.44 5.88 3.44
C LEU A 170 0.10 6.93 2.45
N PRO A 171 -0.75 7.84 1.94
CA PRO A 171 -0.35 8.86 0.96
C PRO A 171 0.38 10.06 1.58
N ILE A 172 0.81 9.98 2.83
CA ILE A 172 1.38 11.08 3.59
C ILE A 172 2.81 10.69 4.03
N PRO A 173 3.86 11.08 3.29
CA PRO A 173 5.24 10.65 3.56
C PRO A 173 5.73 11.02 4.97
N THR A 174 5.43 12.22 5.45
CA THR A 174 5.83 12.70 6.79
C THR A 174 5.20 11.84 7.90
N LEU A 175 3.92 11.49 7.75
CA LEU A 175 3.25 10.59 8.69
C LEU A 175 3.90 9.20 8.68
N ARG A 176 4.21 8.66 7.50
CA ARG A 176 4.92 7.37 7.40
C ARG A 176 6.24 7.39 8.15
N ASP A 177 7.04 8.46 8.00
CA ASP A 177 8.32 8.60 8.70
C ASP A 177 8.16 8.61 10.23
N ILE A 178 7.12 9.24 10.74
CA ILE A 178 6.82 9.26 12.18
C ILE A 178 6.42 7.86 12.66
N LEU A 179 5.50 7.20 11.97
CA LEU A 179 5.00 5.88 12.34
C LEU A 179 6.10 4.80 12.32
N VAL A 180 6.99 4.86 11.34
CA VAL A 180 8.13 3.93 11.23
C VAL A 180 9.14 4.12 12.36
N ARG A 181 9.38 5.37 12.80
CA ARG A 181 10.37 5.67 13.85
C ARG A 181 9.83 5.51 15.26
N LYS A 182 8.54 5.67 15.44
CA LYS A 182 7.84 5.55 16.72
C LYS A 182 6.83 4.40 16.65
N PRO A 183 7.26 3.15 16.81
CA PRO A 183 6.36 1.99 16.76
C PRO A 183 5.47 1.97 18.03
N GLN A 184 4.48 2.82 18.04
CA GLN A 184 3.39 2.83 19.03
C GLN A 184 2.20 2.12 18.43
N ASP A 185 1.18 1.85 19.22
CA ASP A 185 -0.12 1.41 18.72
C ASP A 185 -0.79 2.57 17.97
N TRP A 186 -0.50 2.64 16.66
CA TRP A 186 -0.99 3.69 15.76
C TRP A 186 -2.30 3.32 15.05
N HIS A 187 -2.71 2.05 15.13
CA HIS A 187 -3.88 1.55 14.41
C HIS A 187 -5.15 2.28 14.81
N ILE A 188 -5.41 2.42 16.11
CA ILE A 188 -6.63 3.07 16.61
C ILE A 188 -6.63 4.57 16.28
N PRO A 189 -5.59 5.36 16.67
CA PRO A 189 -5.56 6.77 16.32
C PRO A 189 -5.66 7.05 14.82
N LEU A 190 -5.05 6.20 13.99
CA LEU A 190 -5.10 6.39 12.53
C LEU A 190 -6.49 6.06 11.97
N SER A 191 -7.18 5.04 12.51
CA SER A 191 -8.53 4.68 12.07
C SER A 191 -9.57 5.76 12.42
N GLU A 192 -9.32 6.56 13.45
CA GLU A 192 -10.15 7.68 13.86
C GLU A 192 -9.86 8.96 13.04
N CYS A 193 -8.73 9.02 12.37
CA CYS A 193 -8.35 10.15 11.53
C CYS A 193 -9.08 10.10 10.19
N LYS A 194 -9.95 11.05 9.96
CA LYS A 194 -10.56 11.25 8.64
C LYS A 194 -9.54 11.89 7.71
N TYR A 195 -9.32 11.28 6.55
CA TYR A 195 -8.55 11.88 5.48
C TYR A 195 -9.35 11.88 4.18
N SER A 196 -9.03 12.78 3.30
CA SER A 196 -9.73 12.98 2.03
C SER A 196 -8.72 13.21 0.91
N CYS A 197 -9.01 12.67 -0.26
CA CYS A 197 -8.29 13.01 -1.48
C CYS A 197 -8.91 14.21 -2.22
N ASN A 198 -9.88 14.88 -1.63
CA ASN A 198 -10.54 16.09 -2.14
C ASN A 198 -10.98 15.97 -3.61
N TRP A 199 -11.45 14.80 -3.99
CA TRP A 199 -12.02 14.61 -5.31
C TRP A 199 -13.37 15.32 -5.43
N ASP A 200 -13.58 16.01 -6.55
CA ASP A 200 -14.86 16.60 -6.90
C ASP A 200 -15.40 15.94 -8.17
N ASP A 201 -16.58 15.36 -8.11
CA ASP A 201 -17.24 14.69 -9.24
C ASP A 201 -17.52 15.64 -10.41
N ASN A 202 -17.48 16.97 -10.19
CA ASN A 202 -17.52 17.96 -11.26
C ASN A 202 -16.26 17.93 -12.15
N ILE A 203 -15.14 17.38 -11.68
CA ILE A 203 -13.92 17.18 -12.47
C ILE A 203 -14.16 16.06 -13.51
N GLY A 204 -14.94 15.05 -13.14
CA GLY A 204 -15.27 13.90 -13.97
C GLY A 204 -15.48 12.63 -13.14
N PRO A 205 -15.86 11.51 -13.76
CA PRO A 205 -16.07 10.27 -13.04
C PRO A 205 -14.73 9.69 -12.54
N ALA A 206 -14.68 9.32 -11.25
CA ALA A 206 -13.53 8.60 -10.68
C ALA A 206 -13.40 7.19 -11.26
N VAL A 207 -14.53 6.56 -11.61
CA VAL A 207 -14.63 5.20 -12.14
C VAL A 207 -15.27 5.24 -13.53
N ILE A 208 -14.68 4.49 -14.47
CA ILE A 208 -15.17 4.32 -15.83
C ILE A 208 -15.33 2.83 -16.14
N THR A 209 -16.17 2.50 -17.12
CA THR A 209 -16.27 1.14 -17.64
C THR A 209 -15.30 0.94 -18.79
N ASN A 210 -14.44 -0.06 -18.70
CA ASN A 210 -13.55 -0.45 -19.79
C ASN A 210 -14.39 -0.98 -20.97
N PRO A 211 -14.31 -0.37 -22.17
CA PRO A 211 -15.16 -0.74 -23.29
C PRO A 211 -14.87 -2.15 -23.85
N VAL A 212 -13.68 -2.69 -23.60
CA VAL A 212 -13.28 -4.02 -24.10
C VAL A 212 -13.70 -5.13 -23.14
N THR A 213 -13.52 -4.91 -21.83
CA THR A 213 -13.77 -5.96 -20.82
C THR A 213 -15.12 -5.82 -20.13
N GLY A 214 -15.78 -4.66 -20.23
CA GLY A 214 -16.98 -4.32 -19.48
C GLY A 214 -16.76 -4.12 -17.98
N ARG A 215 -15.51 -4.23 -17.50
CA ARG A 215 -15.18 -4.11 -16.06
C ARG A 215 -14.97 -2.66 -15.67
N ARG A 216 -15.26 -2.35 -14.42
CA ARG A 216 -15.01 -1.02 -13.83
C ARG A 216 -13.52 -0.84 -13.53
N GLN A 217 -12.99 0.31 -13.88
CA GLN A 217 -11.61 0.70 -13.62
C GLN A 217 -11.55 2.17 -13.20
N LEU A 218 -10.49 2.56 -12.53
CA LEU A 218 -10.25 3.97 -12.24
C LEU A 218 -10.04 4.76 -13.53
N SER A 219 -10.53 6.00 -13.56
CA SER A 219 -10.22 6.92 -14.65
C SER A 219 -8.78 7.42 -14.51
N GLU A 220 -8.13 7.69 -15.63
CA GLU A 220 -6.78 8.27 -15.65
C GLU A 220 -6.72 9.60 -14.91
N GLN A 221 -7.79 10.39 -15.01
CA GLN A 221 -7.91 11.68 -14.33
C GLN A 221 -7.94 11.51 -12.81
N PHE A 222 -8.68 10.53 -12.30
CA PHE A 222 -8.70 10.22 -10.88
C PHE A 222 -7.34 9.67 -10.40
N GLU A 223 -6.74 8.72 -11.14
CA GLU A 223 -5.41 8.19 -10.80
C GLU A 223 -4.36 9.32 -10.73
N LYS A 224 -4.39 10.27 -11.67
CA LYS A 224 -3.49 11.43 -11.67
C LYS A 224 -3.74 12.34 -10.46
N HIS A 225 -4.99 12.62 -10.14
CA HIS A 225 -5.38 13.47 -9.02
C HIS A 225 -4.88 12.92 -7.67
N ILE A 226 -5.10 11.64 -7.40
CA ILE A 226 -4.69 11.01 -6.14
C ILE A 226 -3.17 10.82 -6.01
N CYS A 227 -2.42 10.96 -7.10
CA CYS A 227 -0.95 10.96 -7.10
C CYS A 227 -0.33 12.30 -6.66
N ASP A 228 -1.11 13.36 -6.58
CA ASP A 228 -0.65 14.68 -6.15
C ASP A 228 -0.95 14.89 -4.66
N TYR A 229 0.12 15.07 -3.87
CA TYR A 229 0.01 15.31 -2.44
C TYR A 229 -0.85 16.54 -2.09
N GLN A 230 -0.89 17.54 -2.96
CA GLN A 230 -1.69 18.76 -2.75
C GLN A 230 -3.20 18.48 -2.68
N ASN A 231 -3.65 17.36 -3.19
CA ASN A 231 -5.04 16.95 -3.16
C ASN A 231 -5.45 16.19 -1.90
N TRP A 232 -4.51 15.92 -0.99
CA TRP A 232 -4.79 15.18 0.24
C TRP A 232 -4.89 16.11 1.45
N THR A 233 -5.91 15.89 2.26
CA THR A 233 -6.08 16.56 3.55
C THR A 233 -6.41 15.56 4.65
N VAL A 234 -6.07 15.93 5.88
CA VAL A 234 -6.29 15.09 7.07
C VAL A 234 -7.08 15.87 8.11
N GLY A 235 -7.96 15.19 8.83
CA GLY A 235 -8.72 15.77 9.93
C GLY A 235 -7.80 16.27 11.05
N LYS A 236 -8.20 17.36 11.71
CA LYS A 236 -7.39 18.00 12.77
C LYS A 236 -7.11 17.10 13.97
N SER A 237 -7.95 16.09 14.21
CA SER A 237 -7.77 15.10 15.28
C SER A 237 -6.42 14.38 15.22
N ILE A 238 -5.80 14.27 14.06
CA ILE A 238 -4.46 13.69 13.92
C ILE A 238 -3.41 14.40 14.78
N LEU A 239 -3.55 15.72 14.97
CA LEU A 239 -2.61 16.52 15.77
C LEU A 239 -2.72 16.28 17.28
N GLU A 240 -3.80 15.67 17.74
CA GLU A 240 -3.94 15.26 19.15
C GLU A 240 -3.00 14.11 19.48
N THR A 241 -2.82 13.19 18.53
CA THR A 241 -1.90 12.05 18.69
C THR A 241 -0.48 12.38 18.21
N TRP A 242 -0.36 13.12 17.13
CA TRP A 242 0.92 13.47 16.50
C TRP A 242 1.07 14.99 16.30
N PRO A 243 1.29 15.76 17.38
CA PRO A 243 1.45 17.21 17.29
C PRO A 243 2.64 17.65 16.42
N ASP A 244 3.65 16.81 16.30
CA ASP A 244 4.83 17.03 15.44
C ASP A 244 4.46 17.16 13.94
N LEU A 245 3.26 16.75 13.54
CA LEU A 245 2.75 16.93 12.17
C LEU A 245 2.26 18.36 11.87
N SER A 246 2.21 19.22 12.88
CA SER A 246 1.74 20.59 12.70
C SER A 246 2.62 21.34 11.71
N GLY A 247 2.01 21.87 10.65
CA GLY A 247 2.72 22.56 9.56
C GLY A 247 3.32 21.64 8.48
N GLU A 248 3.39 20.33 8.72
CA GLU A 248 3.95 19.35 7.79
C GLU A 248 2.88 18.68 6.90
N ILE A 249 1.62 18.75 7.32
CA ILE A 249 0.49 18.14 6.60
C ILE A 249 -0.61 19.16 6.31
N GLN A 250 -1.38 18.87 5.29
CA GLN A 250 -2.55 19.67 4.96
C GLN A 250 -3.74 19.22 5.80
N LEU A 251 -4.27 20.13 6.60
CA LEU A 251 -5.44 19.87 7.41
C LEU A 251 -6.73 20.20 6.63
N SER A 252 -7.74 19.34 6.77
CA SER A 252 -9.06 19.61 6.22
C SER A 252 -9.62 20.90 6.84
N LYS A 253 -10.21 21.74 5.99
CA LYS A 253 -10.97 22.88 6.49
C LYS A 253 -12.10 22.34 7.35
N ALA A 254 -12.25 22.88 8.55
CA ALA A 254 -13.40 22.52 9.39
C ALA A 254 -14.69 22.82 8.60
N VAL A 255 -15.51 21.79 8.42
CA VAL A 255 -16.90 21.94 8.00
C VAL A 255 -17.74 22.23 9.23
#